data_6b38b0af562f7930b87fe209a584a9c8
#
_entry.id   6b38b0af562f7930b87fe209a584a9c8
#
_cell.length_a   1.000
_cell.length_b   1.000
_cell.length_c   1.000
_cell.angle_alpha   90.00
_cell.angle_beta   90.00
_cell.angle_gamma   90.00
#
_symmetry.space_group_name_H-M   'P 1'
#
loop_
_entity.id
_entity.type
_entity.pdbx_description
1 polymer ?
#
loop_
_entity_poly.entity_id
_entity_poly.type
_entity_poly.pdbx_seq_one_letter_code
_entity_poly.pdbx_strand_id
1 'polypeptide(L)'
;MHNYLEHHVEGQGLLDLTDLGVQAKRMAETIIDKGFPELEEIYGSEVTLYYPGLYAGATDLCGVYMGRESIIDFKQTNKPKKAEWIEDYKLQMAAYALAHDQVYGTDMEQGVILMCTPDCFFQRFIINGQEFKDYKGKFLMKIDQYYQQKKESS
;
A
#
# COMPACT_ATOMS: atom_id res chain seq x y z
N MET A 1 10.79 6.28 8.55
CA MET A 1 10.68 4.91 8.02
C MET A 1 10.51 4.90 6.51
N HIS A 2 9.50 5.57 5.94
CA HIS A 2 9.24 5.57 4.49
C HIS A 2 10.43 6.05 3.67
N ASN A 3 11.14 7.08 4.10
CA ASN A 3 12.31 7.60 3.39
C ASN A 3 13.42 6.55 3.24
N TYR A 4 13.67 5.76 4.27
CA TYR A 4 14.66 4.70 4.21
C TYR A 4 14.24 3.59 3.26
N LEU A 5 12.96 3.20 3.30
CA LEU A 5 12.42 2.15 2.42
C LEU A 5 12.45 2.59 0.97
N GLU A 6 12.08 3.82 0.69
CA GLU A 6 12.11 4.39 -0.65
C GLU A 6 13.52 4.44 -1.22
N HIS A 7 14.48 4.92 -0.43
CA HIS A 7 15.89 4.98 -0.84
C HIS A 7 16.47 3.60 -1.05
N HIS A 8 16.07 2.60 -0.26
CA HIS A 8 16.49 1.22 -0.46
C HIS A 8 15.98 0.67 -1.80
N VAL A 9 14.71 0.88 -2.11
CA VAL A 9 14.08 0.45 -3.37
C VAL A 9 14.76 1.10 -4.57
N GLU A 10 15.14 2.37 -4.46
CA GLU A 10 15.81 3.13 -5.52
C GLU A 10 17.32 2.88 -5.60
N GLY A 11 17.86 2.05 -4.71
CA GLY A 11 19.28 1.73 -4.68
C GLY A 11 20.15 2.83 -4.08
N GLN A 12 19.55 3.76 -3.33
CA GLN A 12 20.24 4.86 -2.66
C GLN A 12 20.34 4.62 -1.17
N GLY A 13 21.41 5.10 -0.55
CA GLY A 13 21.56 5.06 0.89
C GLY A 13 21.11 6.38 1.53
N LEU A 14 20.55 6.32 2.72
CA LEU A 14 20.21 7.48 3.53
C LEU A 14 20.86 7.35 4.89
N LEU A 15 21.64 8.37 5.29
CA LEU A 15 22.31 8.41 6.59
C LEU A 15 21.70 9.51 7.45
N ASP A 16 21.06 9.12 8.54
CA ASP A 16 20.51 10.01 9.54
C ASP A 16 20.87 9.47 10.92
N LEU A 17 21.68 10.20 11.69
CA LEU A 17 22.20 9.79 12.98
C LEU A 17 21.43 10.37 14.15
N THR A 18 20.31 11.07 13.94
CA THR A 18 19.43 11.49 15.03
C THR A 18 18.75 10.28 15.68
N ASP A 19 18.28 10.41 16.92
CA ASP A 19 17.57 9.33 17.60
C ASP A 19 16.33 8.88 16.83
N LEU A 20 15.57 9.83 16.26
CA LEU A 20 14.40 9.52 15.42
C LEU A 20 14.84 8.86 14.12
N GLY A 21 15.93 9.30 13.52
CA GLY A 21 16.47 8.69 12.31
C GLY A 21 16.95 7.27 12.54
N VAL A 22 17.60 7.00 13.67
CA VAL A 22 18.06 5.64 14.03
C VAL A 22 16.86 4.72 14.24
N GLN A 23 15.80 5.20 14.92
CA GLN A 23 14.58 4.42 15.09
C GLN A 23 13.91 4.13 13.76
N ALA A 24 13.78 5.14 12.90
CA ALA A 24 13.19 4.98 11.56
C ALA A 24 13.98 3.97 10.73
N LYS A 25 15.29 3.99 10.82
CA LYS A 25 16.17 3.04 10.14
C LYS A 25 15.93 1.60 10.61
N ARG A 26 15.81 1.40 11.93
CA ARG A 26 15.54 0.06 12.50
C ARG A 26 14.22 -0.50 12.01
N MET A 27 13.18 0.34 11.98
CA MET A 27 11.86 -0.05 11.49
C MET A 27 11.92 -0.42 10.00
N ALA A 28 12.60 0.40 9.21
CA ALA A 28 12.77 0.15 7.77
C ALA A 28 13.55 -1.14 7.53
N GLU A 29 14.65 -1.36 8.25
CA GLU A 29 15.42 -2.60 8.12
C GLU A 29 14.59 -3.83 8.49
N THR A 30 13.72 -3.71 9.49
CA THR A 30 12.81 -4.79 9.87
C THR A 30 11.85 -5.13 8.74
N ILE A 31 11.29 -4.14 8.08
CA ILE A 31 10.40 -4.34 6.92
C ILE A 31 11.17 -4.95 5.76
N ILE A 32 12.39 -4.48 5.50
CA ILE A 32 13.24 -5.04 4.44
C ILE A 32 13.56 -6.50 4.73
N ASP A 33 14.01 -6.81 5.93
CA ASP A 33 14.45 -8.16 6.29
C ASP A 33 13.28 -9.16 6.30
N LYS A 34 12.11 -8.76 6.74
CA LYS A 34 10.97 -9.66 6.94
C LYS A 34 9.92 -9.59 5.83
N GLY A 35 9.82 -8.48 5.14
CA GLY A 35 8.80 -8.26 4.12
C GLY A 35 9.30 -8.38 2.69
N PHE A 36 10.50 -7.88 2.39
CA PHE A 36 11.02 -7.83 1.03
C PHE A 36 11.53 -9.16 0.43
N PRO A 37 11.87 -10.20 1.20
CA PRO A 37 12.24 -11.46 0.58
C PRO A 37 11.20 -12.03 -0.39
N GLU A 38 9.93 -11.74 -0.19
CA GLU A 38 8.85 -12.19 -1.07
C GLU A 38 8.55 -11.23 -2.22
N LEU A 39 9.26 -10.10 -2.28
CA LEU A 39 9.15 -9.12 -3.36
C LEU A 39 10.01 -9.57 -4.53
N GLU A 40 9.38 -9.95 -5.64
CA GLU A 40 10.05 -10.56 -6.79
C GLU A 40 10.42 -9.52 -7.85
N GLU A 41 9.56 -8.53 -8.06
CA GLU A 41 9.74 -7.52 -9.10
C GLU A 41 9.14 -6.20 -8.64
N ILE A 42 9.80 -5.09 -8.97
CA ILE A 42 9.34 -3.73 -8.65
C ILE A 42 8.96 -3.05 -9.96
N TYR A 43 7.68 -2.64 -10.09
CA TYR A 43 7.22 -1.84 -11.21
C TYR A 43 7.48 -0.35 -11.01
N GLY A 44 7.40 0.11 -9.76
CA GLY A 44 7.65 1.49 -9.40
C GLY A 44 7.53 1.73 -7.91
N SER A 45 8.16 2.81 -7.42
CA SER A 45 8.05 3.30 -6.04
C SER A 45 7.43 4.69 -6.05
N GLU A 46 6.68 5.01 -5.00
CA GLU A 46 5.91 6.26 -4.90
C GLU A 46 5.12 6.58 -6.16
N VAL A 47 4.36 5.59 -6.63
CA VAL A 47 3.60 5.72 -7.87
C VAL A 47 2.35 6.55 -7.62
N THR A 48 2.24 7.69 -8.30
CA THR A 48 1.02 8.49 -8.30
C THR A 48 -0.03 7.81 -9.16
N LEU A 49 -1.19 7.53 -8.56
CA LEU A 49 -2.28 6.84 -9.21
C LEU A 49 -3.52 7.72 -9.23
N TYR A 50 -4.26 7.67 -10.32
CA TYR A 50 -5.53 8.36 -10.43
C TYR A 50 -6.53 7.50 -11.20
N TYR A 51 -7.78 7.59 -10.79
CA TYR A 51 -8.89 7.06 -11.57
C TYR A 51 -9.53 8.25 -12.26
N PRO A 52 -9.54 8.31 -13.60
CA PRO A 52 -9.88 9.53 -14.34
C PRO A 52 -11.20 10.15 -13.88
N GLY A 53 -11.12 11.43 -13.45
CA GLY A 53 -12.28 12.19 -13.01
C GLY A 53 -12.81 11.83 -11.61
N LEU A 54 -12.18 10.89 -10.89
CA LEU A 54 -12.72 10.37 -9.63
C LEU A 54 -11.84 10.64 -8.42
N TYR A 55 -10.61 10.16 -8.42
CA TYR A 55 -9.71 10.28 -7.28
C TYR A 55 -8.25 10.18 -7.72
N ALA A 56 -7.38 10.64 -6.84
CA ALA A 56 -5.93 10.50 -7.02
C ALA A 56 -5.28 10.17 -5.68
N GLY A 57 -4.13 9.53 -5.74
CA GLY A 57 -3.35 9.19 -4.57
C GLY A 57 -2.01 8.62 -4.98
N ALA A 58 -1.20 8.22 -4.01
CA ALA A 58 0.08 7.59 -4.26
C ALA A 58 0.21 6.32 -3.42
N THR A 59 0.75 5.28 -4.04
CA THR A 59 1.12 4.06 -3.34
C THR A 59 2.63 4.01 -3.16
N ASP A 60 3.11 3.41 -2.08
CA ASP A 60 4.54 3.31 -1.80
C ASP A 60 5.28 2.46 -2.82
N LEU A 61 4.66 1.36 -3.25
CA LEU A 61 5.32 0.41 -4.13
C LEU A 61 4.29 -0.38 -4.94
N CYS A 62 4.61 -0.65 -6.20
CA CYS A 62 3.86 -1.57 -7.05
C CYS A 62 4.83 -2.61 -7.61
N GLY A 63 4.41 -3.86 -7.67
CA GLY A 63 5.27 -4.91 -8.20
C GLY A 63 4.68 -6.29 -8.04
N VAL A 64 5.54 -7.29 -8.11
CA VAL A 64 5.14 -8.70 -7.90
C VAL A 64 5.57 -9.12 -6.50
N TYR A 65 4.61 -9.54 -5.70
CA TYR A 65 4.82 -10.00 -4.33
C TYR A 65 4.19 -11.38 -4.17
N MET A 66 4.98 -12.36 -3.79
CA MET A 66 4.54 -13.77 -3.67
C MET A 66 3.85 -14.25 -4.95
N GLY A 67 4.42 -13.91 -6.11
CA GLY A 67 3.92 -14.38 -7.41
C GLY A 67 2.68 -13.66 -7.95
N ARG A 68 2.23 -12.58 -7.32
CA ARG A 68 1.03 -11.84 -7.74
C ARG A 68 1.31 -10.37 -7.93
N GLU A 69 0.71 -9.76 -8.95
CA GLU A 69 0.75 -8.31 -9.15
C GLU A 69 0.08 -7.61 -7.97
N SER A 70 0.82 -6.73 -7.30
CA SER A 70 0.43 -6.20 -5.98
C SER A 70 0.64 -4.71 -5.86
N ILE A 71 -0.26 -4.09 -5.12
CA ILE A 71 -0.08 -2.76 -4.51
C ILE A 71 0.47 -3.01 -3.11
N ILE A 72 1.56 -2.34 -2.78
CA ILE A 72 2.26 -2.54 -1.51
C ILE A 72 2.37 -1.21 -0.78
N ASP A 73 1.96 -1.20 0.48
CA ASP A 73 2.04 -0.01 1.33
C ASP A 73 2.82 -0.33 2.61
N PHE A 74 3.60 0.66 3.04
CA PHE A 74 4.34 0.60 4.30
C PHE A 74 3.59 1.44 5.33
N LYS A 75 3.33 0.88 6.52
CA LYS A 75 2.65 1.59 7.60
C LYS A 75 3.46 1.52 8.87
N GLN A 76 3.58 2.67 9.53
CA GLN A 76 4.13 2.76 10.87
C GLN A 76 2.98 2.88 11.86
N THR A 77 2.97 2.03 12.89
CA THR A 77 1.94 2.08 13.93
C THR A 77 2.61 2.05 15.29
N ASN A 78 1.97 2.69 16.30
CA ASN A 78 2.50 2.67 17.66
C ASN A 78 2.28 1.32 18.34
N LYS A 79 1.26 0.58 17.93
CA LYS A 79 0.89 -0.73 18.48
C LYS A 79 0.50 -1.67 17.35
N PRO A 80 0.69 -2.99 17.52
CA PRO A 80 0.22 -3.98 16.56
C PRO A 80 -1.28 -3.82 16.29
N LYS A 81 -1.69 -4.10 15.05
CA LYS A 81 -3.08 -4.02 14.60
C LYS A 81 -3.66 -5.41 14.39
N LYS A 82 -4.97 -5.55 14.61
CA LYS A 82 -5.71 -6.74 14.21
C LYS A 82 -6.22 -6.57 12.78
N ALA A 83 -6.38 -7.68 12.06
CA ALA A 83 -6.84 -7.64 10.67
C ALA A 83 -8.17 -6.89 10.51
N GLU A 84 -9.07 -7.03 11.46
CA GLU A 84 -10.38 -6.36 11.46
C GLU A 84 -10.31 -4.84 11.62
N TRP A 85 -9.16 -4.31 12.08
CA TRP A 85 -8.96 -2.87 12.31
C TRP A 85 -8.39 -2.15 11.11
N ILE A 86 -8.08 -2.87 10.04
CA ILE A 86 -7.44 -2.29 8.85
C ILE A 86 -8.39 -2.23 7.65
N GLU A 87 -9.70 -2.22 7.90
CA GLU A 87 -10.72 -2.19 6.84
C GLU A 87 -10.53 -1.01 5.88
N ASP A 88 -10.24 0.17 6.43
CA ASP A 88 -10.00 1.37 5.62
C ASP A 88 -8.74 1.20 4.75
N TYR A 89 -7.70 0.56 5.27
CA TYR A 89 -6.49 0.30 4.50
C TYR A 89 -6.77 -0.68 3.36
N LYS A 90 -7.60 -1.69 3.59
CA LYS A 90 -7.99 -2.66 2.56
C LYS A 90 -8.76 -1.97 1.43
N LEU A 91 -9.69 -1.09 1.77
CA LEU A 91 -10.41 -0.29 0.78
C LEU A 91 -9.46 0.63 0.00
N GLN A 92 -8.51 1.25 0.68
CA GLN A 92 -7.50 2.10 0.05
C GLN A 92 -6.65 1.31 -0.95
N MET A 93 -6.23 0.10 -0.57
CA MET A 93 -5.47 -0.78 -1.47
C MET A 93 -6.27 -1.14 -2.72
N ALA A 94 -7.55 -1.44 -2.55
CA ALA A 94 -8.45 -1.74 -3.66
C ALA A 94 -8.62 -0.54 -4.59
N ALA A 95 -8.75 0.66 -4.01
CA ALA A 95 -8.85 1.91 -4.77
C ALA A 95 -7.58 2.14 -5.62
N TYR A 96 -6.42 1.96 -5.04
CA TYR A 96 -5.15 2.10 -5.75
C TYR A 96 -4.99 1.04 -6.84
N ALA A 97 -5.42 -0.19 -6.57
CA ALA A 97 -5.39 -1.27 -7.57
C ALA A 97 -6.25 -0.93 -8.77
N LEU A 98 -7.47 -0.45 -8.56
CA LEU A 98 -8.37 -0.03 -9.63
C LEU A 98 -7.77 1.11 -10.45
N ALA A 99 -7.16 2.10 -9.79
CA ALA A 99 -6.51 3.22 -10.46
C ALA A 99 -5.31 2.75 -11.29
N HIS A 100 -4.49 1.87 -10.75
CA HIS A 100 -3.34 1.32 -11.46
C HIS A 100 -3.78 0.53 -12.69
N ASP A 101 -4.81 -0.29 -12.55
CA ASP A 101 -5.36 -1.07 -13.65
C ASP A 101 -5.86 -0.16 -14.79
N GLN A 102 -6.53 0.94 -14.42
CA GLN A 102 -7.06 1.89 -15.39
C GLN A 102 -5.95 2.66 -16.13
N VAL A 103 -4.90 3.05 -15.43
CA VAL A 103 -3.82 3.86 -16.01
C VAL A 103 -2.85 3.00 -16.82
N TYR A 104 -2.51 1.82 -16.33
CA TYR A 104 -1.46 0.97 -16.90
C TYR A 104 -1.96 -0.29 -17.57
N GLY A 105 -3.28 -0.53 -17.58
CA GLY A 105 -3.85 -1.72 -18.22
C GLY A 105 -3.49 -3.02 -17.52
N THR A 106 -3.24 -2.97 -16.21
CA THR A 106 -2.89 -4.13 -15.40
C THR A 106 -4.13 -4.77 -14.78
N ASP A 107 -3.94 -5.90 -14.09
CA ASP A 107 -4.94 -6.54 -13.25
C ASP A 107 -4.30 -6.85 -11.91
N MET A 108 -4.27 -5.83 -11.05
CA MET A 108 -3.70 -5.98 -9.70
C MET A 108 -4.54 -6.96 -8.91
N GLU A 109 -3.91 -8.02 -8.43
CA GLU A 109 -4.57 -9.16 -7.79
C GLU A 109 -4.47 -9.14 -6.27
N GLN A 110 -3.60 -8.29 -5.71
CA GLN A 110 -3.23 -8.38 -4.32
C GLN A 110 -2.89 -7.02 -3.74
N GLY A 111 -3.30 -6.81 -2.48
CA GLY A 111 -2.82 -5.71 -1.66
C GLY A 111 -1.96 -6.25 -0.54
N VAL A 112 -0.83 -5.61 -0.27
CA VAL A 112 0.09 -6.00 0.80
C VAL A 112 0.35 -4.79 1.68
N ILE A 113 0.14 -4.95 2.98
CA ILE A 113 0.44 -3.93 3.97
C ILE A 113 1.55 -4.45 4.86
N LEU A 114 2.68 -3.77 4.86
CA LEU A 114 3.82 -4.10 5.70
C LEU A 114 3.90 -3.06 6.81
N MET A 115 3.68 -3.50 8.05
CA MET A 115 3.63 -2.63 9.23
C MET A 115 4.78 -2.92 10.17
N CYS A 116 5.26 -1.87 10.83
CA CYS A 116 6.25 -2.01 11.88
C CYS A 116 5.96 -1.02 13.00
N THR A 117 6.12 -1.48 14.24
CA THR A 117 6.04 -0.62 15.43
C THR A 117 7.43 -0.06 15.77
N PRO A 118 7.51 0.99 16.64
CA PRO A 118 8.82 1.53 17.05
C PRO A 118 9.75 0.52 17.72
N ASP A 119 9.20 -0.52 18.35
CA ASP A 119 9.99 -1.62 18.93
C ASP A 119 10.26 -2.75 17.93
N CYS A 120 10.07 -2.48 16.63
CA CYS A 120 10.39 -3.38 15.52
C CYS A 120 9.53 -4.65 15.48
N PHE A 121 8.30 -4.57 15.96
CA PHE A 121 7.33 -5.65 15.76
C PHE A 121 6.76 -5.54 14.34
N PHE A 122 6.98 -6.58 13.54
CA PHE A 122 6.57 -6.62 12.12
C PHE A 122 5.22 -7.32 11.97
N GLN A 123 4.35 -6.73 11.14
CA GLN A 123 3.11 -7.36 10.71
C GLN A 123 2.97 -7.26 9.20
N ARG A 124 2.42 -8.30 8.60
CA ARG A 124 2.12 -8.33 7.17
C ARG A 124 0.66 -8.72 6.99
N PHE A 125 -0.08 -7.87 6.28
CA PHE A 125 -1.46 -8.15 5.91
C PHE A 125 -1.54 -8.29 4.40
N ILE A 126 -2.09 -9.42 3.95
CA ILE A 126 -2.24 -9.72 2.52
C ILE A 126 -3.72 -9.88 2.22
N ILE A 127 -4.19 -9.14 1.23
CA ILE A 127 -5.56 -9.24 0.72
C ILE A 127 -5.46 -9.68 -0.73
N ASN A 128 -6.00 -10.84 -1.07
CA ASN A 128 -5.95 -11.35 -2.43
C ASN A 128 -7.19 -12.17 -2.76
N GLY A 129 -7.24 -12.71 -3.98
CA GLY A 129 -8.32 -13.57 -4.42
C GLY A 129 -9.68 -12.88 -4.36
N GLN A 130 -10.69 -13.61 -3.89
CA GLN A 130 -12.08 -13.12 -3.84
C GLN A 130 -12.23 -11.95 -2.87
N GLU A 131 -11.52 -11.98 -1.73
CA GLU A 131 -11.55 -10.87 -0.77
C GLU A 131 -11.13 -9.55 -1.42
N PHE A 132 -10.05 -9.56 -2.20
CA PHE A 132 -9.58 -8.36 -2.89
C PHE A 132 -10.58 -7.88 -3.95
N LYS A 133 -11.17 -8.80 -4.70
CA LYS A 133 -12.22 -8.48 -5.67
C LYS A 133 -13.44 -7.87 -4.99
N ASP A 134 -13.81 -8.38 -3.82
CA ASP A 134 -14.93 -7.86 -3.05
C ASP A 134 -14.67 -6.42 -2.58
N TYR A 135 -13.44 -6.10 -2.15
CA TYR A 135 -13.08 -4.73 -1.78
C TYR A 135 -13.08 -3.79 -2.99
N LYS A 136 -12.61 -4.25 -4.15
CA LYS A 136 -12.73 -3.48 -5.39
C LYS A 136 -14.19 -3.17 -5.71
N GLY A 137 -15.07 -4.16 -5.58
CA GLY A 137 -16.50 -3.99 -5.78
C GLY A 137 -17.13 -3.02 -4.79
N LYS A 138 -16.79 -3.12 -3.50
CA LYS A 138 -17.26 -2.20 -2.46
C LYS A 138 -16.86 -0.77 -2.75
N PHE A 139 -15.63 -0.57 -3.19
CA PHE A 139 -15.12 0.76 -3.51
C PHE A 139 -15.87 1.36 -4.71
N LEU A 140 -16.10 0.57 -5.76
CA LEU A 140 -16.87 1.02 -6.92
C LEU A 140 -18.31 1.38 -6.54
N MET A 141 -18.95 0.63 -5.65
CA MET A 141 -20.28 0.96 -5.15
C MET A 141 -20.29 2.28 -4.39
N LYS A 142 -19.29 2.56 -3.58
CA LYS A 142 -19.17 3.84 -2.88
C LYS A 142 -19.04 5.01 -3.85
N ILE A 143 -18.29 4.83 -4.94
CA ILE A 143 -18.15 5.84 -5.98
C ILE A 143 -19.50 6.10 -6.65
N ASP A 144 -20.24 5.06 -7.01
CA ASP A 144 -21.57 5.20 -7.62
C ASP A 144 -22.53 5.95 -6.71
N GLN A 145 -22.56 5.61 -5.43
CA GLN A 145 -23.38 6.30 -4.43
C GLN A 145 -23.03 7.78 -4.32
N TYR A 146 -21.74 8.09 -4.30
CA TYR A 146 -21.27 9.49 -4.25
C TYR A 146 -21.75 10.26 -5.48
N TYR A 147 -21.66 9.70 -6.68
CA TYR A 147 -22.12 10.35 -7.90
C TYR A 147 -23.62 10.55 -7.94
N GLN A 148 -24.40 9.58 -7.47
CA GLN A 148 -25.85 9.72 -7.41
C GLN A 148 -26.25 10.83 -6.44
N GLN A 149 -25.65 10.90 -5.27
CA GLN A 149 -25.90 11.98 -4.31
C GLN A 149 -25.54 13.34 -4.90
N LYS A 150 -24.46 13.44 -5.64
CA LYS A 150 -24.02 14.68 -6.28
C LYS A 150 -25.02 15.13 -7.36
N LYS A 151 -25.58 14.18 -8.12
CA LYS A 151 -26.63 14.48 -9.10
C LYS A 151 -27.93 14.95 -8.45
N GLU A 152 -28.32 14.33 -7.33
CA GLU A 152 -29.55 14.69 -6.62
C GLU A 152 -29.46 16.07 -5.96
N SER A 153 -28.24 16.50 -5.56
CA SER A 153 -28.02 17.79 -4.92
C SER A 153 -27.78 18.95 -5.89
N SER A 154 -27.73 18.67 -7.16
CA SER A 154 -27.58 19.66 -8.21
C SER A 154 -28.94 19.87 -8.94
#